data_01528122689c314ac87752fc3b0d8542
#
_entry.id   01528122689c314ac87752fc3b0d8542
#
_cell.length_a   1.000
_cell.length_b   1.000
_cell.length_c   1.000
_cell.angle_alpha   90.00
_cell.angle_beta   90.00
_cell.angle_gamma   90.00
#
_symmetry.space_group_name_H-M   'P 1'
#
loop_
_entity.id
_entity.type
_entity.pdbx_description
1 polymer ?
#
loop_
_entity_poly.entity_id
_entity_poly.type
_entity_poly.pdbx_seq_one_letter_code
_entity_poly.pdbx_strand_id
1 'polypeptide(L)'
;GNRAVFPMKWGYIGKTLLINARTETTAEKPTFKEDWMKHRCIIPTSWYFEWEHRPGNDGKKHTGDKYMIQPKGCTMTWLCGLYHVEEGLPHFVILTREPGEEIRFIHDRMPLIMPEELVNEWIRPDSRPEELLPYSLTEMSFEKTVG
;
A
#
# COMPACT_ATOMS: atom_id res chain seq x y z
N GLY A 1 -4.46 -22.36 4.60
CA GLY A 1 -3.33 -22.49 3.70
C GLY A 1 -2.07 -21.89 4.25
N ASN A 2 -0.95 -22.43 3.86
CA ASN A 2 0.34 -21.90 4.29
C ASN A 2 0.71 -20.67 3.47
N ARG A 3 1.34 -19.70 4.13
CA ARG A 3 1.92 -18.54 3.45
C ARG A 3 3.12 -19.00 2.62
N ALA A 4 3.21 -18.51 1.39
CA ALA A 4 4.39 -18.70 0.56
C ALA A 4 5.10 -17.37 0.37
N VAL A 5 6.43 -17.40 0.37
CA VAL A 5 7.24 -16.19 0.22
C VAL A 5 7.94 -16.23 -1.13
N PHE A 6 7.74 -15.19 -1.94
CA PHE A 6 8.35 -15.08 -3.26
C PHE A 6 9.03 -13.73 -3.42
N PRO A 7 10.20 -13.67 -4.04
CA PRO A 7 10.73 -12.39 -4.48
C PRO A 7 9.86 -11.86 -5.63
N MET A 8 9.49 -10.59 -5.54
CA MET A 8 8.69 -9.93 -6.56
C MET A 8 9.33 -8.60 -6.94
N LYS A 9 9.13 -8.19 -8.16
CA LYS A 9 9.61 -6.90 -8.63
C LYS A 9 8.52 -5.84 -8.41
N TRP A 10 8.90 -4.72 -7.85
CA TRP A 10 7.93 -3.65 -7.58
C TRP A 10 7.63 -2.88 -8.87
N GLY A 11 6.37 -2.90 -9.24
CA GLY A 11 5.85 -2.13 -10.36
C GLY A 11 5.31 -2.99 -11.50
N TYR A 12 4.14 -2.60 -11.99
CA TYR A 12 3.56 -3.17 -13.21
C TYR A 12 4.11 -2.42 -14.41
N ILE A 13 4.50 -3.17 -15.44
CA ILE A 13 4.99 -2.61 -16.68
C ILE A 13 3.78 -2.26 -17.56
N GLY A 14 3.67 -1.00 -17.96
CA GLY A 14 2.63 -0.52 -18.84
C GLY A 14 3.22 0.57 -19.73
N LYS A 15 2.40 1.52 -20.16
CA LYS A 15 2.89 2.72 -20.85
C LYS A 15 3.84 3.50 -19.94
N THR A 16 3.57 3.47 -18.64
CA THR A 16 4.44 3.96 -17.59
C THR A 16 4.53 2.89 -16.50
N LEU A 17 5.56 2.95 -15.68
CA LEU A 17 5.70 2.04 -14.53
C LEU A 17 4.65 2.42 -13.49
N LEU A 18 3.78 1.47 -13.13
CA LEU A 18 2.77 1.64 -12.09
C LEU A 18 3.24 0.97 -10.82
N ILE A 19 3.44 1.74 -9.77
CA ILE A 19 3.93 1.22 -8.47
C ILE A 19 2.84 1.14 -7.42
N ASN A 20 1.73 1.89 -7.58
CA ASN A 20 0.61 1.95 -6.65
C ASN A 20 -0.71 1.79 -7.38
N ALA A 21 -1.73 1.35 -6.65
CA ALA A 21 -3.11 1.28 -7.14
C ALA A 21 -4.07 1.77 -6.05
N ARG A 22 -5.03 2.60 -6.43
CA ARG A 22 -5.99 3.19 -5.48
C ARG A 22 -7.13 2.21 -5.22
N THR A 23 -7.40 1.92 -3.94
CA THR A 23 -8.46 0.98 -3.55
C THR A 23 -9.84 1.42 -4.09
N GLU A 24 -10.08 2.72 -4.24
CA GLU A 24 -11.35 3.27 -4.68
C GLU A 24 -11.73 2.85 -6.11
N THR A 25 -10.74 2.52 -6.95
CA THR A 25 -10.98 2.22 -8.37
C THR A 25 -10.37 0.91 -8.85
N THR A 26 -9.59 0.25 -8.01
CA THR A 26 -8.82 -0.95 -8.40
C THR A 26 -9.70 -2.07 -8.94
N ALA A 27 -10.86 -2.32 -8.30
CA ALA A 27 -11.77 -3.39 -8.69
C ALA A 27 -12.39 -3.19 -10.08
N GLU A 28 -12.39 -1.97 -10.60
CA GLU A 28 -13.02 -1.61 -11.87
C GLU A 28 -12.04 -1.43 -13.01
N LYS A 29 -10.77 -1.13 -12.71
CA LYS A 29 -9.78 -0.85 -13.75
C LYS A 29 -9.29 -2.15 -14.41
N PRO A 30 -9.29 -2.22 -15.74
CA PRO A 30 -8.83 -3.42 -16.44
C PRO A 30 -7.43 -3.89 -16.04
N THR A 31 -6.54 -2.97 -15.73
CA THR A 31 -5.16 -3.28 -15.31
C THR A 31 -5.12 -4.09 -14.01
N PHE A 32 -6.05 -3.86 -13.08
CA PHE A 32 -5.99 -4.40 -11.73
C PHE A 32 -7.16 -5.33 -11.37
N LYS A 33 -8.22 -5.33 -12.15
CA LYS A 33 -9.48 -6.00 -11.82
C LYS A 33 -9.30 -7.50 -11.50
N GLU A 34 -8.56 -8.22 -12.32
CA GLU A 34 -8.34 -9.65 -12.10
C GLU A 34 -7.47 -9.90 -10.87
N ASP A 35 -6.41 -9.11 -10.72
CA ASP A 35 -5.48 -9.26 -9.59
C ASP A 35 -6.16 -8.90 -8.27
N TRP A 36 -7.05 -7.91 -8.28
CA TRP A 36 -7.85 -7.57 -7.12
C TRP A 36 -8.67 -8.76 -6.62
N MET A 37 -9.21 -9.54 -7.55
CA MET A 37 -10.03 -10.69 -7.21
C MET A 37 -9.20 -11.93 -6.83
N LYS A 38 -8.05 -12.14 -7.47
CA LYS A 38 -7.35 -13.42 -7.41
C LYS A 38 -5.90 -13.38 -6.94
N HIS A 39 -5.24 -12.24 -7.04
CA HIS A 39 -3.79 -12.16 -6.85
C HIS A 39 -3.43 -11.09 -5.83
N ARG A 40 -3.88 -11.26 -4.61
CA ARG A 40 -3.55 -10.37 -3.51
C ARG A 40 -2.33 -10.89 -2.76
N CYS A 41 -1.46 -9.98 -2.36
CA CYS A 41 -0.25 -10.31 -1.63
C CYS A 41 -0.04 -9.33 -0.47
N ILE A 42 0.90 -9.65 0.38
CA ILE A 42 1.34 -8.80 1.48
C ILE A 42 2.83 -8.54 1.31
N ILE A 43 3.21 -7.28 1.50
CA ILE A 43 4.60 -6.86 1.53
C ILE A 43 4.91 -6.49 2.99
N PRO A 44 5.61 -7.37 3.74
CA PRO A 44 5.96 -7.05 5.13
C PRO A 44 7.11 -6.06 5.19
N THR A 45 6.98 -5.08 6.07
CA THR A 45 8.05 -4.13 6.36
C THR A 45 7.94 -3.69 7.80
N SER A 46 9.01 -3.13 8.37
CA SER A 46 8.97 -2.59 9.73
C SER A 46 8.22 -1.26 9.75
N TRP A 47 8.54 -0.39 8.83
CA TRP A 47 7.92 0.93 8.67
C TRP A 47 8.02 1.33 7.20
N TYR A 48 7.39 2.47 6.85
CA TYR A 48 7.57 3.05 5.53
C TYR A 48 7.91 4.53 5.66
N PHE A 49 8.47 5.09 4.60
CA PHE A 49 8.84 6.50 4.55
C PHE A 49 7.92 7.25 3.61
N GLU A 50 7.62 8.49 3.98
CA GLU A 50 6.86 9.40 3.13
C GLU A 50 7.37 10.82 3.29
N TRP A 51 7.36 11.56 2.20
CA TRP A 51 7.77 12.95 2.20
C TRP A 51 6.55 13.85 2.38
N GLU A 52 6.67 14.83 3.26
CA GLU A 52 5.64 15.83 3.43
C GLU A 52 5.45 16.61 2.13
N HIS A 53 4.21 16.72 1.66
CA HIS A 53 3.85 17.52 0.51
C HIS A 53 3.31 18.86 1.00
N ARG A 54 4.06 19.93 0.74
CA ARG A 54 3.69 21.31 1.14
C ARG A 54 3.18 22.09 -0.06
N PRO A 55 2.11 22.90 0.11
CA PRO A 55 1.73 23.84 -0.94
C PRO A 55 2.80 24.93 -1.07
N GLY A 56 3.20 25.23 -2.30
CA GLY A 56 4.13 26.32 -2.56
C GLY A 56 3.41 27.61 -2.91
N ASN A 57 4.12 28.73 -2.81
CA ASN A 57 3.59 30.06 -3.18
C ASN A 57 3.27 30.19 -4.68
N ASP A 58 3.82 29.27 -5.47
CA ASP A 58 3.60 29.21 -6.93
C ASP A 58 2.44 28.27 -7.31
N GLY A 59 1.68 27.78 -6.33
CA GLY A 59 0.58 26.83 -6.55
C GLY A 59 1.04 25.39 -6.80
N LYS A 60 2.34 25.12 -6.75
CA LYS A 60 2.90 23.78 -6.91
C LYS A 60 3.15 23.14 -5.56
N LYS A 61 3.13 21.79 -5.54
CA LYS A 61 3.49 21.04 -4.34
C LYS A 61 5.00 20.99 -4.19
N HIS A 62 5.49 21.24 -2.99
CA HIS A 62 6.90 21.16 -2.65
C HIS A 62 7.13 20.06 -1.63
N THR A 63 8.28 19.41 -1.73
CA THR A 63 8.68 18.36 -0.80
C THR A 63 9.15 19.01 0.50
N GLY A 64 8.56 18.58 1.60
CA GLY A 64 8.97 19.01 2.94
C GLY A 64 9.83 17.97 3.64
N ASP A 65 9.56 17.74 4.91
CA ASP A 65 10.30 16.79 5.72
C ASP A 65 9.94 15.34 5.37
N LYS A 66 10.87 14.44 5.64
CA LYS A 66 10.68 12.99 5.47
C LYS A 66 10.29 12.39 6.81
N TYR A 67 9.26 11.56 6.80
CA TYR A 67 8.75 10.89 7.99
C TYR A 67 8.87 9.38 7.87
N MET A 68 9.18 8.75 9.00
CA MET A 68 9.08 7.31 9.19
C MET A 68 7.71 7.03 9.79
N ILE A 69 6.95 6.14 9.19
CA ILE A 69 5.55 5.90 9.56
C ILE A 69 5.32 4.41 9.79
N GLN A 70 4.59 4.08 10.85
CA GLN A 70 4.18 2.70 11.14
C GLN A 70 2.87 2.71 11.93
N PRO A 71 2.08 1.62 11.87
CA PRO A 71 0.86 1.54 12.67
C PRO A 71 1.16 1.62 14.17
N LYS A 72 0.31 2.33 14.90
CA LYS A 72 0.46 2.47 16.35
C LYS A 72 0.44 1.12 17.03
N GLY A 73 1.40 0.90 17.94
CA GLY A 73 1.47 -0.32 18.73
C GLY A 73 1.94 -1.56 17.97
N CYS A 74 2.37 -1.41 16.74
CA CYS A 74 2.81 -2.52 15.91
C CYS A 74 4.31 -2.45 15.64
N THR A 75 4.96 -3.62 15.59
CA THR A 75 6.36 -3.73 15.20
C THR A 75 6.51 -4.04 13.72
N MET A 76 5.45 -4.59 13.10
CA MET A 76 5.42 -4.90 11.67
C MET A 76 4.32 -4.14 10.98
N THR A 77 4.59 -3.76 9.74
CA THR A 77 3.62 -3.13 8.84
C THR A 77 3.33 -4.09 7.70
N TRP A 78 2.06 -4.51 7.58
CA TRP A 78 1.63 -5.47 6.56
C TRP A 78 0.97 -4.72 5.42
N LEU A 79 1.78 -4.32 4.42
CA LEU A 79 1.30 -3.58 3.26
C LEU A 79 0.55 -4.50 2.32
N CYS A 80 -0.65 -4.08 1.90
CA CYS A 80 -1.46 -4.84 0.96
C CYS A 80 -1.05 -4.53 -0.47
N GLY A 81 -0.91 -5.57 -1.27
CA GLY A 81 -0.56 -5.43 -2.67
C GLY A 81 -1.34 -6.37 -3.57
N LEU A 82 -1.16 -6.17 -4.85
CA LEU A 82 -1.61 -7.06 -5.92
C LEU A 82 -0.39 -7.49 -6.70
N TYR A 83 -0.48 -8.66 -7.36
CA TYR A 83 0.61 -9.14 -8.19
C TYR A 83 0.09 -9.82 -9.44
N HIS A 84 0.94 -9.88 -10.45
CA HIS A 84 0.79 -10.77 -11.60
C HIS A 84 2.16 -11.08 -12.18
N VAL A 85 2.22 -12.08 -13.04
CA VAL A 85 3.49 -12.47 -13.68
C VAL A 85 3.65 -11.70 -14.99
N GLU A 86 4.77 -11.00 -15.12
CA GLU A 86 5.20 -10.33 -16.34
C GLU A 86 6.62 -10.80 -16.68
N GLU A 87 6.85 -11.18 -17.92
CA GLU A 87 8.18 -11.63 -18.37
C GLU A 87 8.79 -12.75 -17.50
N GLY A 88 7.92 -13.65 -17.01
CA GLY A 88 8.35 -14.78 -16.19
C GLY A 88 8.62 -14.45 -14.72
N LEU A 89 8.40 -13.22 -14.29
CA LEU A 89 8.61 -12.77 -12.91
C LEU A 89 7.33 -12.19 -12.32
N PRO A 90 7.05 -12.45 -11.03
CA PRO A 90 5.95 -11.76 -10.38
C PRO A 90 6.30 -10.30 -10.13
N HIS A 91 5.37 -9.43 -10.48
CA HIS A 91 5.44 -7.99 -10.24
C HIS A 91 4.30 -7.58 -9.32
N PHE A 92 4.55 -6.64 -8.42
CA PHE A 92 3.51 -6.18 -7.50
C PHE A 92 3.33 -4.67 -7.53
N VAL A 93 2.13 -4.25 -7.13
CA VAL A 93 1.82 -2.85 -6.81
C VAL A 93 1.35 -2.79 -5.37
N ILE A 94 1.56 -1.64 -4.72
CA ILE A 94 1.05 -1.38 -3.37
C ILE A 94 -0.30 -0.68 -3.50
N LEU A 95 -1.30 -1.19 -2.77
CA LEU A 95 -2.60 -0.55 -2.71
C LEU A 95 -2.53 0.66 -1.78
N THR A 96 -3.21 1.73 -2.16
CA THR A 96 -3.28 2.95 -1.36
C THR A 96 -4.72 3.33 -1.06
N ARG A 97 -4.89 4.14 -0.01
CA ARG A 97 -6.17 4.64 0.45
C ARG A 97 -6.02 6.09 0.94
N GLU A 98 -7.14 6.71 1.29
CA GLU A 98 -7.09 8.00 1.97
C GLU A 98 -6.33 7.87 3.29
N PRO A 99 -5.54 8.89 3.67
CA PRO A 99 -4.78 8.83 4.91
C PRO A 99 -5.68 8.96 6.15
N GLY A 100 -5.21 8.37 7.26
CA GLY A 100 -5.77 8.69 8.57
C GLY A 100 -5.51 10.15 8.91
N GLU A 101 -6.31 10.70 9.83
CA GLU A 101 -6.25 12.12 10.17
C GLU A 101 -4.86 12.57 10.66
N GLU A 102 -4.16 11.71 11.40
CA GLU A 102 -2.89 12.05 12.02
C GLU A 102 -1.77 12.29 11.03
N ILE A 103 -1.81 11.65 9.86
CA ILE A 103 -0.76 11.73 8.83
C ILE A 103 -1.20 12.46 7.57
N ARG A 104 -2.41 13.02 7.56
CA ARG A 104 -2.92 13.75 6.40
C ARG A 104 -2.02 14.94 6.03
N PHE A 105 -1.38 15.56 7.00
CA PHE A 105 -0.45 16.67 6.74
C PHE A 105 0.82 16.23 6.00
N ILE A 106 1.17 14.93 6.08
CA ILE A 106 2.35 14.40 5.41
C ILE A 106 2.06 14.15 3.94
N HIS A 107 0.97 13.44 3.66
CA HIS A 107 0.63 13.07 2.29
C HIS A 107 -0.87 12.80 2.17
N ASP A 108 -1.43 12.98 0.98
CA ASP A 108 -2.86 12.78 0.70
C ASP A 108 -3.22 11.31 0.46
N ARG A 109 -2.25 10.42 0.46
CA ARG A 109 -2.47 8.96 0.36
C ARG A 109 -1.63 8.24 1.39
N MET A 110 -2.08 7.04 1.75
CA MET A 110 -1.30 6.11 2.57
C MET A 110 -1.45 4.70 2.00
N PRO A 111 -0.50 3.79 2.28
CA PRO A 111 -0.67 2.39 1.89
C PRO A 111 -1.86 1.77 2.61
N LEU A 112 -2.50 0.80 1.96
CA LEU A 112 -3.48 -0.06 2.63
C LEU A 112 -2.71 -1.04 3.52
N ILE A 113 -3.00 -1.02 4.82
CA ILE A 113 -2.29 -1.82 5.81
C ILE A 113 -3.29 -2.72 6.53
N MET A 114 -3.05 -4.03 6.55
CA MET A 114 -3.90 -4.97 7.29
C MET A 114 -3.34 -5.22 8.69
N PRO A 115 -4.21 -5.44 9.67
CA PRO A 115 -3.76 -6.01 10.94
C PRO A 115 -3.25 -7.44 10.71
N GLU A 116 -2.31 -7.88 11.52
CA GLU A 116 -1.67 -9.18 11.36
C GLU A 116 -2.68 -10.33 11.31
N GLU A 117 -3.74 -10.27 12.11
CA GLU A 117 -4.77 -11.31 12.19
C GLU A 117 -5.55 -11.48 10.89
N LEU A 118 -5.54 -10.50 10.00
CA LEU A 118 -6.25 -10.56 8.73
C LEU A 118 -5.34 -10.80 7.53
N VAL A 119 -4.04 -10.97 7.75
CA VAL A 119 -3.08 -11.17 6.65
C VAL A 119 -3.42 -12.44 5.85
N ASN A 120 -3.69 -13.55 6.52
CA ASN A 120 -4.04 -14.79 5.84
C ASN A 120 -5.34 -14.66 5.04
N GLU A 121 -6.32 -13.97 5.59
CA GLU A 121 -7.59 -13.74 4.90
C GLU A 121 -7.39 -12.86 3.66
N TRP A 122 -6.55 -11.84 3.76
CA TRP A 122 -6.25 -10.95 2.63
C TRP A 122 -5.66 -11.70 1.44
N ILE A 123 -4.70 -12.61 1.68
CA ILE A 123 -4.00 -13.32 0.60
C ILE A 123 -4.79 -14.50 0.02
N ARG A 124 -5.90 -14.92 0.64
CA ARG A 124 -6.69 -16.03 0.14
C ARG A 124 -7.45 -15.64 -1.12
N PRO A 125 -7.30 -16.38 -2.23
CA PRO A 125 -7.98 -16.02 -3.48
C PRO A 125 -9.52 -16.06 -3.38
N ASP A 126 -10.07 -16.86 -2.47
CA ASP A 126 -11.52 -17.01 -2.30
C ASP A 126 -12.12 -16.02 -1.28
N SER A 127 -11.31 -15.17 -0.66
CA SER A 127 -11.83 -14.13 0.22
C SER A 127 -12.36 -12.94 -0.59
N ARG A 128 -13.13 -12.09 0.07
CA ARG A 128 -13.67 -10.87 -0.53
C ARG A 128 -12.92 -9.66 0.00
N PRO A 129 -12.02 -9.08 -0.79
CA PRO A 129 -11.20 -7.97 -0.31
C PRO A 129 -12.02 -6.76 0.14
N GLU A 130 -13.19 -6.52 -0.49
CA GLU A 130 -14.06 -5.41 -0.11
C GLU A 130 -14.50 -5.50 1.36
N GLU A 131 -14.69 -6.71 1.86
CA GLU A 131 -15.12 -6.93 3.25
C GLU A 131 -13.99 -6.68 4.25
N LEU A 132 -12.73 -6.68 3.78
CA LEU A 132 -11.57 -6.46 4.63
C LEU A 132 -11.16 -4.98 4.73
N LEU A 133 -11.54 -4.17 3.75
CA LEU A 133 -11.16 -2.75 3.72
C LEU A 133 -11.50 -1.99 5.00
N PRO A 134 -12.68 -2.18 5.63
CA PRO A 134 -13.00 -1.47 6.86
C PRO A 134 -12.08 -1.76 8.04
N TYR A 135 -11.37 -2.89 8.00
CA TYR A 135 -10.47 -3.30 9.09
C TYR A 135 -9.04 -2.81 8.88
N SER A 136 -8.76 -2.14 7.78
CA SER A 136 -7.42 -1.61 7.53
C SER A 136 -7.02 -0.62 8.61
N LEU A 137 -5.72 -0.62 8.95
CA LEU A 137 -5.19 0.23 10.01
C LEU A 137 -4.99 1.65 9.48
N THR A 138 -5.47 2.63 10.24
CA THR A 138 -5.37 4.05 9.89
C THR A 138 -4.68 4.88 10.95
N GLU A 139 -4.58 4.37 12.19
CA GLU A 139 -3.87 5.06 13.26
C GLU A 139 -2.37 4.79 13.14
N MET A 140 -1.61 5.84 12.88
CA MET A 140 -0.18 5.74 12.61
C MET A 140 0.62 6.50 13.65
N SER A 141 1.77 5.92 14.00
CA SER A 141 2.86 6.64 14.65
C SER A 141 3.76 7.18 13.56
N PHE A 142 4.27 8.39 13.74
CA PHE A 142 5.17 8.98 12.76
C PHE A 142 6.26 9.75 13.47
N GLU A 143 7.42 9.80 12.83
CA GLU A 143 8.59 10.47 13.37
C GLU A 143 9.37 11.10 12.23
N LYS A 144 9.75 12.36 12.40
CA LYS A 144 10.56 13.06 11.42
C LYS A 144 11.95 12.44 11.40
N THR A 145 12.44 12.13 10.21
CA THR A 145 13.80 11.59 10.07
C THR A 145 14.82 12.71 10.12
N VAL A 146 16.01 12.37 10.62
CA VAL A 146 17.14 13.28 10.65
C VAL A 146 18.03 13.02 9.44
N GLY A 147 18.31 14.06 8.70
CA GLY A 147 19.23 14.00 7.55
C GLY A 147 18.60 14.23 6.21
#